data_37798de47e8752d11d149c4a01706508
#
_entry.id   37798de47e8752d11d149c4a01706508
#
_cell.length_a   1.000
_cell.length_b   1.000
_cell.length_c   1.000
_cell.angle_alpha   90.00
_cell.angle_beta   90.00
_cell.angle_gamma   90.00
#
_symmetry.space_group_name_H-M   'P 1'
#
loop_
_entity.id
_entity.type
_entity.pdbx_description
1 polymer ?
#
loop_
_entity_poly.entity_id
_entity_poly.type
_entity_poly.pdbx_seq_one_letter_code
_entity_poly.pdbx_strand_id
1 'polypeptide(L)'
;MSISPVCDIMERDEQSIFLKPTILKPQAEHGSEITRRFAMNRVGRMFAAALQDRSIRLYTAEDCTEIQRMQDDFLSTSLAFSPKGDIVASGTVERVVKLWDIRSGECIGTLEGHTYPVLSLSFSPDGSKLVSGSGDTSLIIWNIENLSFIRQMKGHGFYVVTVDWDPQGSRIVSGSVDANICEWNAETGELIARHDDHRAAVREVRFNPDGSRLVSGSSDLSLLLWDATFKPMKVMQTLQRHESEVRALNFSSDGRYLASGSGDRTIYLWDVATQTVQGEASTMGEIDCIEWYPSRDAFLTADGTGAIIRWEVEDMNAMLEPFQSLLKEIESANDPNRRDEFIQKYEAICTQYDEETLQTKRMFYVVWQCKRALGLLKGSTSQ
;
A
#
# COMPACT_ATOMS: atom_id res chain seq x y z
N MET A 1 -24.94 -10.83 39.75
CA MET A 1 -25.51 -9.48 39.81
C MET A 1 -24.52 -8.51 39.22
N SER A 2 -24.99 -7.66 38.35
CA SER A 2 -24.27 -6.61 37.58
C SER A 2 -23.04 -7.06 36.79
N ILE A 3 -23.27 -7.48 35.58
CA ILE A 3 -22.31 -7.52 34.49
C ILE A 3 -21.82 -6.08 34.28
N SER A 4 -20.53 -5.87 34.45
CA SER A 4 -19.85 -4.58 34.36
C SER A 4 -20.05 -3.95 32.98
N PRO A 5 -20.28 -2.63 32.87
CA PRO A 5 -20.40 -1.94 31.56
C PRO A 5 -19.13 -1.98 30.68
N VAL A 6 -18.08 -2.64 31.15
CA VAL A 6 -16.77 -2.76 30.47
C VAL A 6 -16.80 -3.83 29.37
N CYS A 7 -17.77 -4.77 29.37
CA CYS A 7 -17.88 -5.78 28.29
C CYS A 7 -18.34 -5.15 26.97
N ASP A 8 -19.15 -4.07 27.03
CA ASP A 8 -19.67 -3.40 25.83
C ASP A 8 -18.63 -2.59 25.04
N ILE A 9 -17.46 -2.29 25.64
CA ILE A 9 -16.39 -1.53 24.97
C ILE A 9 -15.51 -2.45 24.11
N MET A 10 -15.42 -3.75 24.46
CA MET A 10 -14.63 -4.72 23.69
C MET A 10 -15.31 -5.18 22.39
N GLU A 11 -16.64 -5.10 22.29
CA GLU A 11 -17.39 -5.56 21.11
C GLU A 11 -17.42 -4.53 19.95
N ARG A 12 -16.89 -3.31 20.15
CA ARG A 12 -16.93 -2.24 19.13
C ARG A 12 -15.64 -1.98 18.37
N ASP A 13 -14.50 -2.49 18.81
CA ASP A 13 -13.23 -2.37 18.08
C ASP A 13 -12.98 -3.66 17.29
N GLU A 14 -13.53 -3.72 16.07
CA GLU A 14 -13.37 -4.85 15.12
C GLU A 14 -11.93 -5.00 14.57
N GLN A 15 -11.03 -4.09 14.89
CA GLN A 15 -9.65 -4.10 14.40
C GLN A 15 -8.85 -5.20 15.07
N SER A 16 -8.44 -6.20 14.29
CA SER A 16 -7.60 -7.31 14.73
C SER A 16 -6.12 -7.08 14.46
N ILE A 17 -5.75 -6.01 13.74
CA ILE A 17 -4.40 -5.73 13.29
C ILE A 17 -3.92 -4.37 13.80
N PHE A 18 -2.68 -4.37 14.28
CA PHE A 18 -1.92 -3.17 14.59
C PHE A 18 -0.95 -2.84 13.45
N LEU A 19 -0.98 -1.58 12.98
CA LEU A 19 -0.05 -1.06 12.00
C LEU A 19 1.06 -0.31 12.73
N LYS A 20 2.24 -0.94 12.84
CA LYS A 20 3.40 -0.37 13.52
C LYS A 20 4.24 0.48 12.56
N PRO A 21 4.35 1.80 12.78
CA PRO A 21 5.11 2.68 11.91
C PRO A 21 6.62 2.63 12.22
N THR A 22 7.42 2.73 11.17
CA THR A 22 8.85 3.05 11.24
C THR A 22 9.16 4.12 10.20
N ILE A 23 9.52 5.31 10.62
CA ILE A 23 9.89 6.39 9.71
C ILE A 23 11.28 6.10 9.15
N LEU A 24 11.35 5.76 7.88
CA LEU A 24 12.62 5.49 7.18
C LEU A 24 13.27 6.76 6.67
N LYS A 25 12.47 7.69 6.12
CA LYS A 25 12.90 9.02 5.68
C LYS A 25 11.97 10.05 6.31
N PRO A 26 12.45 10.87 7.25
CA PRO A 26 11.62 11.90 7.87
C PRO A 26 11.28 12.99 6.86
N GLN A 27 10.30 13.80 7.20
CA GLN A 27 9.90 14.97 6.42
C GLN A 27 11.13 15.84 6.09
N ALA A 28 11.26 16.26 4.82
CA ALA A 28 12.34 17.15 4.42
C ALA A 28 12.14 18.54 5.03
N GLU A 29 13.19 19.10 5.67
CA GLU A 29 13.12 20.42 6.34
C GLU A 29 12.77 21.58 5.40
N HIS A 30 12.92 21.41 4.08
CA HIS A 30 12.73 22.48 3.08
C HIS A 30 11.91 22.12 1.83
N GLY A 31 11.05 21.11 1.87
CA GLY A 31 10.09 20.83 0.78
C GLY A 31 10.68 20.46 -0.60
N SER A 32 12.02 20.38 -0.72
CA SER A 32 12.72 20.20 -2.00
C SER A 32 12.91 18.75 -2.45
N GLU A 33 12.59 17.78 -1.60
CA GLU A 33 12.81 16.36 -1.91
C GLU A 33 11.51 15.52 -1.78
N ILE A 34 10.35 16.10 -2.06
CA ILE A 34 9.08 15.38 -1.90
C ILE A 34 9.00 14.25 -2.91
N THR A 35 9.08 13.03 -2.42
CA THR A 35 8.84 11.82 -3.18
C THR A 35 7.36 11.54 -3.25
N ARG A 36 6.74 11.79 -4.40
CA ARG A 36 5.30 11.50 -4.62
C ARG A 36 5.05 10.14 -5.23
N ARG A 37 6.09 9.54 -5.84
CA ARG A 37 5.97 8.24 -6.50
C ARG A 37 7.18 7.40 -6.19
N PHE A 38 6.94 6.18 -5.75
CA PHE A 38 7.94 5.15 -5.67
C PHE A 38 7.40 3.82 -6.20
N ALA A 39 8.28 2.90 -6.46
CA ALA A 39 7.95 1.54 -6.85
C ALA A 39 8.84 0.57 -6.09
N MET A 40 8.30 -0.56 -5.65
CA MET A 40 9.03 -1.63 -4.99
C MET A 40 9.47 -2.68 -6.01
N ASN A 41 10.69 -3.19 -5.88
CA ASN A 41 11.05 -4.34 -6.70
C ASN A 41 10.43 -5.63 -6.16
N ARG A 42 10.15 -6.61 -7.04
CA ARG A 42 9.47 -7.86 -6.66
C ARG A 42 10.23 -8.73 -5.66
N VAL A 43 11.51 -8.47 -5.46
CA VAL A 43 12.34 -9.16 -4.45
C VAL A 43 12.22 -8.47 -3.08
N GLY A 44 11.66 -7.24 -3.02
CA GLY A 44 11.42 -6.48 -1.80
C GLY A 44 12.67 -5.97 -1.10
N ARG A 45 13.83 -5.98 -1.79
CA ARG A 45 15.10 -5.53 -1.20
C ARG A 45 15.40 -4.06 -1.45
N MET A 46 14.76 -3.46 -2.43
CA MET A 46 14.95 -2.07 -2.81
C MET A 46 13.67 -1.46 -3.37
N PHE A 47 13.58 -0.15 -3.31
CA PHE A 47 12.57 0.63 -3.99
C PHE A 47 13.21 1.80 -4.76
N ALA A 48 12.54 2.24 -5.81
CA ALA A 48 12.92 3.42 -6.59
C ALA A 48 12.00 4.58 -6.21
N ALA A 49 12.54 5.76 -6.03
CA ALA A 49 11.80 6.98 -5.75
C ALA A 49 12.13 8.07 -6.78
N ALA A 50 11.10 8.72 -7.31
CA ALA A 50 11.24 9.87 -8.19
C ALA A 50 11.19 11.16 -7.37
N LEU A 51 12.21 12.02 -7.50
CA LEU A 51 12.36 13.25 -6.73
C LEU A 51 12.17 14.50 -7.60
N GLN A 52 11.90 15.63 -6.96
CA GLN A 52 11.72 16.91 -7.64
C GLN A 52 13.01 17.47 -8.26
N ASP A 53 14.19 17.01 -7.80
CA ASP A 53 15.48 17.33 -8.40
C ASP A 53 15.73 16.63 -9.74
N ARG A 54 14.69 15.95 -10.28
CA ARG A 54 14.71 15.13 -11.50
C ARG A 54 15.57 13.88 -11.40
N SER A 55 15.99 13.50 -10.18
CA SER A 55 16.66 12.22 -9.97
C SER A 55 15.64 11.11 -9.68
N ILE A 56 16.01 9.91 -10.10
CA ILE A 56 15.41 8.67 -9.63
C ILE A 56 16.47 8.05 -8.74
N ARG A 57 16.12 7.76 -7.49
CA ARG A 57 17.06 7.16 -6.53
C ARG A 57 16.58 5.79 -6.12
N LEU A 58 17.52 4.87 -6.03
CA LEU A 58 17.29 3.53 -5.50
C LEU A 58 17.73 3.49 -4.05
N TYR A 59 16.87 2.95 -3.21
CA TYR A 59 17.10 2.80 -1.79
C TYR A 59 16.97 1.34 -1.36
N THR A 60 17.72 0.94 -0.34
CA THR A 60 17.42 -0.29 0.39
C THR A 60 16.03 -0.18 1.01
N ALA A 61 15.28 -1.25 0.98
CA ALA A 61 13.93 -1.27 1.57
C ALA A 61 13.96 -1.42 3.10
N GLU A 62 15.12 -1.78 3.68
CA GLU A 62 15.24 -1.99 5.13
C GLU A 62 15.47 -0.70 5.90
N ASP A 63 16.42 0.11 5.47
CA ASP A 63 16.90 1.29 6.22
C ASP A 63 16.91 2.57 5.38
N CYS A 64 16.37 2.54 4.15
CA CYS A 64 16.32 3.67 3.22
C CYS A 64 17.72 4.23 2.85
N THR A 65 18.75 3.36 2.83
CA THR A 65 20.08 3.75 2.37
C THR A 65 20.07 3.91 0.85
N GLU A 66 20.58 5.04 0.34
CA GLU A 66 20.70 5.28 -1.11
C GLU A 66 21.74 4.32 -1.71
N ILE A 67 21.32 3.52 -2.69
CA ILE A 67 22.18 2.55 -3.39
C ILE A 67 22.71 3.14 -4.69
N GLN A 68 21.84 3.82 -5.44
CA GLN A 68 22.14 4.31 -6.78
C GLN A 68 21.31 5.56 -7.09
N ARG A 69 21.88 6.45 -7.90
CA ARG A 69 21.19 7.64 -8.41
C ARG A 69 21.24 7.65 -9.93
N MET A 70 20.07 7.84 -10.53
CA MET A 70 19.88 8.02 -11.96
C MET A 70 19.44 9.48 -12.17
N GLN A 71 20.23 10.27 -12.89
CA GLN A 71 19.91 11.67 -13.13
C GLN A 71 19.19 11.80 -14.46
N ASP A 72 17.99 12.35 -14.43
CA ASP A 72 17.20 12.67 -15.62
C ASP A 72 17.25 14.18 -15.92
N ASP A 73 17.00 14.55 -17.17
CA ASP A 73 16.76 15.93 -17.59
C ASP A 73 15.32 16.35 -17.26
N PHE A 74 14.42 15.39 -17.02
CA PHE A 74 12.99 15.60 -16.89
C PHE A 74 12.46 15.09 -15.55
N LEU A 75 11.33 15.67 -15.13
CA LEU A 75 10.62 15.21 -13.94
C LEU A 75 9.88 13.91 -14.23
N SER A 76 10.15 12.89 -13.43
CA SER A 76 9.43 11.63 -13.49
C SER A 76 8.08 11.72 -12.78
N THR A 77 7.03 11.24 -13.43
CA THR A 77 5.64 11.24 -12.96
C THR A 77 5.16 9.87 -12.51
N SER A 78 5.84 8.81 -12.97
CA SER A 78 5.52 7.41 -12.64
C SER A 78 6.78 6.55 -12.72
N LEU A 79 6.80 5.48 -11.94
CA LEU A 79 7.89 4.50 -11.89
C LEU A 79 7.31 3.08 -11.95
N ALA A 80 8.04 2.17 -12.56
CA ALA A 80 7.77 0.73 -12.51
C ALA A 80 9.06 -0.07 -12.58
N PHE A 81 9.17 -1.15 -11.79
CA PHE A 81 10.26 -2.13 -11.94
C PHE A 81 9.89 -3.20 -12.96
N SER A 82 10.86 -3.64 -13.73
CA SER A 82 10.74 -4.90 -14.48
C SER A 82 10.53 -6.07 -13.51
N PRO A 83 9.83 -7.13 -13.91
CA PRO A 83 9.63 -8.31 -13.06
C PRO A 83 10.91 -8.99 -12.60
N LYS A 84 11.99 -8.87 -13.38
CA LYS A 84 13.34 -9.36 -13.02
C LYS A 84 14.04 -8.43 -12.03
N GLY A 85 13.57 -7.19 -11.87
CA GLY A 85 14.16 -6.18 -11.01
C GLY A 85 15.49 -5.64 -11.50
N ASP A 86 15.79 -5.73 -12.78
CA ASP A 86 17.02 -5.25 -13.42
C ASP A 86 16.86 -3.90 -14.12
N ILE A 87 15.62 -3.51 -14.41
CA ILE A 87 15.26 -2.27 -15.10
C ILE A 87 14.25 -1.49 -14.26
N VAL A 88 14.41 -0.16 -14.22
CA VAL A 88 13.37 0.79 -13.80
C VAL A 88 12.87 1.53 -15.04
N ALA A 89 11.56 1.58 -15.23
CA ALA A 89 10.94 2.46 -16.21
C ALA A 89 10.44 3.73 -15.50
N SER A 90 10.67 4.89 -16.10
CA SER A 90 10.12 6.17 -15.64
C SER A 90 9.29 6.83 -16.74
N GLY A 91 8.06 7.22 -16.40
CA GLY A 91 7.26 8.10 -17.23
C GLY A 91 7.56 9.56 -16.88
N THR A 92 7.60 10.44 -17.87
CA THR A 92 8.05 11.82 -17.67
C THR A 92 7.01 12.86 -18.08
N VAL A 93 7.16 14.08 -17.58
CA VAL A 93 6.36 15.25 -18.02
C VAL A 93 6.61 15.59 -19.49
N GLU A 94 7.77 15.21 -20.05
CA GLU A 94 8.14 15.44 -21.45
C GLU A 94 7.65 14.34 -22.41
N ARG A 95 6.64 13.57 -21.99
CA ARG A 95 5.86 12.65 -22.84
C ARG A 95 6.62 11.40 -23.28
N VAL A 96 7.75 11.12 -22.67
CA VAL A 96 8.58 9.94 -22.97
C VAL A 96 8.62 8.99 -21.78
N VAL A 97 8.87 7.72 -22.09
CA VAL A 97 9.25 6.73 -21.10
C VAL A 97 10.74 6.47 -21.23
N LYS A 98 11.48 6.51 -20.13
CA LYS A 98 12.90 6.14 -20.08
C LYS A 98 13.07 4.83 -19.34
N LEU A 99 14.01 4.02 -19.78
CA LEU A 99 14.39 2.75 -19.17
C LEU A 99 15.81 2.87 -18.61
N TRP A 100 15.99 2.45 -17.37
CA TRP A 100 17.21 2.60 -16.63
C TRP A 100 17.72 1.24 -16.17
N ASP A 101 18.97 0.94 -16.43
CA ASP A 101 19.65 -0.21 -15.84
C ASP A 101 19.99 0.11 -14.38
N ILE A 102 19.55 -0.72 -13.44
CA ILE A 102 19.71 -0.45 -12.01
C ILE A 102 21.15 -0.63 -11.50
N ARG A 103 22.01 -1.36 -12.23
CA ARG A 103 23.38 -1.61 -11.82
C ARG A 103 24.30 -0.48 -12.24
N SER A 104 24.17 -0.02 -13.49
CA SER A 104 24.97 1.09 -14.00
C SER A 104 24.38 2.45 -13.64
N GLY A 105 23.06 2.56 -13.45
CA GLY A 105 22.35 3.83 -13.31
C GLY A 105 22.19 4.58 -14.62
N GLU A 106 22.52 3.95 -15.76
CA GLU A 106 22.45 4.56 -17.09
C GLU A 106 21.10 4.38 -17.74
N CYS A 107 20.67 5.38 -18.53
CA CYS A 107 19.50 5.27 -19.39
C CYS A 107 19.84 4.36 -20.58
N ILE A 108 19.17 3.21 -20.66
CA ILE A 108 19.40 2.19 -21.70
C ILE A 108 18.41 2.31 -22.87
N GLY A 109 17.38 3.19 -22.74
CA GLY A 109 16.43 3.39 -23.81
C GLY A 109 15.40 4.48 -23.51
N THR A 110 14.87 5.07 -24.58
CA THR A 110 13.79 6.05 -24.55
C THR A 110 12.69 5.63 -25.52
N LEU A 111 11.44 5.65 -25.04
CA LEU A 111 10.26 5.28 -25.81
C LEU A 111 9.44 6.54 -26.07
N GLU A 112 9.30 6.89 -27.33
CA GLU A 112 8.61 8.11 -27.78
C GLU A 112 7.32 7.75 -28.53
N GLY A 113 6.23 8.51 -28.28
CA GLY A 113 4.95 8.26 -28.96
C GLY A 113 3.76 8.94 -28.30
N HIS A 114 3.82 9.21 -27.00
CA HIS A 114 2.80 10.01 -26.33
C HIS A 114 2.90 11.51 -26.68
N THR A 115 1.75 12.17 -26.70
CA THR A 115 1.67 13.62 -27.01
C THR A 115 1.44 14.47 -25.76
N TYR A 116 1.33 13.83 -24.58
CA TYR A 116 1.15 14.45 -23.26
C TYR A 116 1.92 13.67 -22.20
N PRO A 117 2.11 14.22 -20.96
CA PRO A 117 2.84 13.53 -19.89
C PRO A 117 2.40 12.08 -19.69
N VAL A 118 3.37 11.21 -19.45
CA VAL A 118 3.13 9.81 -19.10
C VAL A 118 2.86 9.73 -17.61
N LEU A 119 1.68 9.25 -17.21
CA LEU A 119 1.19 9.33 -15.83
C LEU A 119 1.23 8.00 -15.09
N SER A 120 1.27 6.89 -15.80
CA SER A 120 1.32 5.55 -15.20
C SER A 120 2.04 4.56 -16.09
N LEU A 121 2.69 3.57 -15.48
CA LEU A 121 3.47 2.52 -16.13
C LEU A 121 3.20 1.18 -15.45
N SER A 122 3.11 0.11 -16.24
CA SER A 122 3.10 -1.26 -15.73
C SER A 122 3.78 -2.20 -16.70
N PHE A 123 4.70 -3.06 -16.20
CA PHE A 123 5.31 -4.11 -17.01
C PHE A 123 4.39 -5.32 -17.14
N SER A 124 4.42 -5.98 -18.28
CA SER A 124 3.84 -7.33 -18.42
C SER A 124 4.51 -8.30 -17.45
N PRO A 125 3.81 -9.36 -16.99
CA PRO A 125 4.34 -10.29 -16.00
C PRO A 125 5.64 -10.99 -16.42
N ASP A 126 5.84 -11.18 -17.72
CA ASP A 126 7.06 -11.75 -18.31
C ASP A 126 8.19 -10.73 -18.54
N GLY A 127 7.87 -9.42 -18.38
CA GLY A 127 8.79 -8.31 -18.59
C GLY A 127 9.10 -7.99 -20.05
N SER A 128 8.47 -8.66 -21.00
CA SER A 128 8.74 -8.43 -22.45
C SER A 128 8.09 -7.15 -22.97
N LYS A 129 7.04 -6.69 -22.30
CA LYS A 129 6.25 -5.50 -22.68
C LYS A 129 6.10 -4.54 -21.53
N LEU A 130 5.82 -3.28 -21.86
CA LEU A 130 5.44 -2.24 -20.93
C LEU A 130 4.17 -1.58 -21.47
N VAL A 131 3.22 -1.26 -20.60
CA VAL A 131 2.11 -0.36 -20.92
C VAL A 131 2.32 0.98 -20.24
N SER A 132 2.04 2.07 -20.96
CA SER A 132 2.04 3.42 -20.43
C SER A 132 0.68 4.06 -20.62
N GLY A 133 0.18 4.75 -19.59
CA GLY A 133 -1.01 5.60 -19.63
C GLY A 133 -0.61 7.07 -19.59
N SER A 134 -1.32 7.91 -20.36
CA SER A 134 -0.92 9.31 -20.57
C SER A 134 -2.07 10.28 -20.45
N GLY A 135 -1.71 11.56 -20.22
CA GLY A 135 -2.60 12.70 -20.33
C GLY A 135 -3.11 12.94 -21.76
N ASP A 136 -2.58 12.25 -22.78
CA ASP A 136 -3.12 12.27 -24.15
C ASP A 136 -4.35 11.38 -24.34
N THR A 137 -4.91 10.86 -23.24
CA THR A 137 -6.11 9.99 -23.18
C THR A 137 -5.91 8.58 -23.73
N SER A 138 -4.68 8.21 -24.06
CA SER A 138 -4.36 6.91 -24.64
C SER A 138 -3.44 6.08 -23.76
N LEU A 139 -3.40 4.78 -24.06
CA LEU A 139 -2.39 3.86 -23.59
C LEU A 139 -1.51 3.46 -24.77
N ILE A 140 -0.22 3.17 -24.51
CA ILE A 140 0.68 2.58 -25.50
C ILE A 140 1.31 1.33 -24.91
N ILE A 141 1.36 0.26 -25.70
CA ILE A 141 2.13 -0.96 -25.42
C ILE A 141 3.45 -0.88 -26.16
N TRP A 142 4.53 -1.15 -25.46
CA TRP A 142 5.91 -1.12 -25.94
C TRP A 142 6.55 -2.50 -25.85
N ASN A 143 7.42 -2.82 -26.80
CA ASN A 143 8.34 -3.95 -26.72
C ASN A 143 9.63 -3.49 -26.03
N ILE A 144 10.02 -4.16 -24.95
CA ILE A 144 11.18 -3.77 -24.14
C ILE A 144 12.50 -4.25 -24.75
N GLU A 145 12.51 -5.39 -25.43
CA GLU A 145 13.72 -5.97 -26.00
C GLU A 145 14.31 -5.08 -27.12
N ASN A 146 13.46 -4.60 -28.01
CA ASN A 146 13.88 -3.79 -29.15
C ASN A 146 13.46 -2.31 -29.05
N LEU A 147 12.94 -1.88 -27.90
CA LEU A 147 12.54 -0.48 -27.61
C LEU A 147 11.56 0.10 -28.64
N SER A 148 10.61 -0.70 -29.10
CA SER A 148 9.71 -0.31 -30.16
C SER A 148 8.27 -0.18 -29.71
N PHE A 149 7.56 0.70 -30.42
CA PHE A 149 6.11 0.83 -30.34
C PHE A 149 5.44 -0.45 -30.87
N ILE A 150 4.52 -1.00 -30.08
CA ILE A 150 3.66 -2.10 -30.54
C ILE A 150 2.31 -1.54 -30.95
N ARG A 151 1.64 -0.79 -30.06
CA ARG A 151 0.24 -0.40 -30.28
C ARG A 151 -0.18 0.77 -29.39
N GLN A 152 -1.05 1.62 -29.90
CA GLN A 152 -1.78 2.63 -29.15
C GLN A 152 -3.24 2.21 -28.98
N MET A 153 -3.76 2.35 -27.76
CA MET A 153 -5.14 2.02 -27.39
C MET A 153 -5.86 3.31 -26.99
N LYS A 154 -7.02 3.57 -27.60
CA LYS A 154 -7.84 4.76 -27.38
C LYS A 154 -9.24 4.35 -26.95
N GLY A 155 -9.75 5.00 -25.91
CA GLY A 155 -11.08 4.66 -25.37
C GLY A 155 -11.47 5.55 -24.20
N HIS A 156 -10.51 6.16 -23.50
CA HIS A 156 -10.79 7.15 -22.46
C HIS A 156 -11.08 8.53 -23.05
N GLY A 157 -11.93 9.28 -22.34
CA GLY A 157 -12.29 10.65 -22.70
C GLY A 157 -11.40 11.70 -22.05
N PHE A 158 -10.56 11.32 -21.07
CA PHE A 158 -9.65 12.22 -20.36
C PHE A 158 -8.37 11.48 -19.93
N TYR A 159 -7.52 12.10 -19.11
CA TYR A 159 -6.20 11.59 -18.72
C TYR A 159 -6.26 10.18 -18.14
N VAL A 160 -5.44 9.29 -18.67
CA VAL A 160 -5.22 7.94 -18.10
C VAL A 160 -4.17 8.07 -17.01
N VAL A 161 -4.59 7.92 -15.76
CA VAL A 161 -3.75 8.17 -14.59
C VAL A 161 -3.24 6.91 -13.90
N THR A 162 -3.82 5.77 -14.23
CA THR A 162 -3.40 4.48 -13.69
C THR A 162 -3.60 3.37 -14.71
N VAL A 163 -2.64 2.44 -14.77
CA VAL A 163 -2.69 1.25 -15.62
C VAL A 163 -2.12 0.06 -14.86
N ASP A 164 -2.69 -1.12 -15.08
CA ASP A 164 -2.15 -2.36 -14.54
C ASP A 164 -2.35 -3.54 -15.50
N TRP A 165 -1.41 -4.51 -15.47
CA TRP A 165 -1.49 -5.78 -16.17
C TRP A 165 -2.09 -6.83 -15.26
N ASP A 166 -2.95 -7.71 -15.82
CA ASP A 166 -3.31 -8.91 -15.07
C ASP A 166 -2.10 -9.83 -14.90
N PRO A 167 -1.99 -10.57 -13.80
CA PRO A 167 -0.86 -11.45 -13.54
C PRO A 167 -0.67 -12.57 -14.58
N GLN A 168 -1.68 -12.86 -15.40
CA GLN A 168 -1.62 -13.81 -16.51
C GLN A 168 -1.13 -13.16 -17.82
N GLY A 169 -1.02 -11.84 -17.87
CA GLY A 169 -0.55 -11.10 -19.05
C GLY A 169 -1.57 -11.01 -20.19
N SER A 170 -2.81 -11.40 -19.95
CA SER A 170 -3.85 -11.46 -21.00
C SER A 170 -4.68 -10.18 -21.11
N ARG A 171 -4.73 -9.38 -20.04
CA ARG A 171 -5.53 -8.16 -19.94
C ARG A 171 -4.72 -7.00 -19.37
N ILE A 172 -5.16 -5.81 -19.74
CA ILE A 172 -4.74 -4.55 -19.14
C ILE A 172 -5.99 -3.86 -18.62
N VAL A 173 -5.89 -3.21 -17.48
CA VAL A 173 -6.90 -2.29 -16.99
C VAL A 173 -6.33 -0.89 -16.88
N SER A 174 -7.16 0.12 -17.08
CA SER A 174 -6.78 1.51 -16.96
C SER A 174 -7.87 2.31 -16.28
N GLY A 175 -7.47 3.22 -15.41
CA GLY A 175 -8.37 4.18 -14.76
C GLY A 175 -8.04 5.61 -15.22
N SER A 176 -9.08 6.42 -15.30
CA SER A 176 -8.98 7.76 -15.86
C SER A 176 -9.70 8.82 -15.02
N VAL A 177 -9.32 10.05 -15.25
CA VAL A 177 -10.01 11.25 -14.75
C VAL A 177 -11.43 11.37 -15.33
N ASP A 178 -11.75 10.63 -16.41
CA ASP A 178 -13.12 10.54 -16.97
C ASP A 178 -14.08 9.68 -16.12
N ALA A 179 -13.64 9.24 -14.93
CA ALA A 179 -14.37 8.39 -14.00
C ALA A 179 -14.59 6.94 -14.46
N ASN A 180 -14.02 6.53 -15.60
CA ASN A 180 -14.19 5.19 -16.12
C ASN A 180 -12.95 4.33 -15.85
N ILE A 181 -13.22 3.01 -15.79
CA ILE A 181 -12.20 1.97 -15.92
C ILE A 181 -12.41 1.30 -17.28
N CYS A 182 -11.34 1.17 -18.06
CA CYS A 182 -11.34 0.43 -19.30
C CYS A 182 -10.58 -0.89 -19.14
N GLU A 183 -11.19 -1.97 -19.64
CA GLU A 183 -10.60 -3.32 -19.71
C GLU A 183 -10.20 -3.61 -21.16
N TRP A 184 -8.95 -4.01 -21.37
CA TRP A 184 -8.36 -4.19 -22.69
C TRP A 184 -7.81 -5.59 -22.87
N ASN A 185 -7.93 -6.13 -24.09
CA ASN A 185 -7.18 -7.30 -24.49
C ASN A 185 -5.70 -6.92 -24.71
N ALA A 186 -4.79 -7.51 -23.97
CA ALA A 186 -3.38 -7.14 -24.00
C ALA A 186 -2.68 -7.52 -25.31
N GLU A 187 -3.18 -8.51 -26.03
CA GLU A 187 -2.60 -8.96 -27.30
C GLU A 187 -3.14 -8.15 -28.49
N THR A 188 -4.46 -7.96 -28.57
CA THR A 188 -5.09 -7.25 -29.69
C THR A 188 -5.19 -5.75 -29.48
N GLY A 189 -5.16 -5.27 -28.22
CA GLY A 189 -5.39 -3.87 -27.83
C GLY A 189 -6.84 -3.45 -27.95
N GLU A 190 -7.76 -4.38 -28.17
CA GLU A 190 -9.18 -4.09 -28.28
C GLU A 190 -9.78 -3.79 -26.90
N LEU A 191 -10.70 -2.83 -26.85
CA LEU A 191 -11.48 -2.54 -25.67
C LEU A 191 -12.48 -3.68 -25.42
N ILE A 192 -12.32 -4.40 -24.30
CA ILE A 192 -13.24 -5.45 -23.86
C ILE A 192 -14.48 -4.83 -23.24
N ALA A 193 -14.29 -3.87 -22.32
CA ALA A 193 -15.37 -3.20 -21.62
C ALA A 193 -14.95 -1.82 -21.11
N ARG A 194 -15.97 -0.97 -20.88
CA ARG A 194 -15.87 0.26 -20.13
C ARG A 194 -16.81 0.16 -18.94
N HIS A 195 -16.31 0.50 -17.76
CA HIS A 195 -17.02 0.47 -16.49
C HIS A 195 -17.15 1.91 -15.98
N ASP A 196 -18.37 2.36 -15.72
CA ASP A 196 -18.74 3.71 -15.27
C ASP A 196 -19.33 3.73 -13.85
N ASP A 197 -18.89 2.77 -13.03
CA ASP A 197 -19.40 2.58 -11.67
C ASP A 197 -18.88 3.64 -10.68
N HIS A 198 -17.73 4.28 -10.95
CA HIS A 198 -17.25 5.43 -10.18
C HIS A 198 -17.92 6.74 -10.61
N ARG A 199 -18.05 7.67 -9.66
CA ARG A 199 -18.70 8.99 -9.88
C ARG A 199 -17.70 10.14 -10.06
N ALA A 200 -16.40 9.87 -9.88
CA ALA A 200 -15.31 10.83 -10.05
C ALA A 200 -14.05 10.12 -10.52
N ALA A 201 -12.97 10.88 -10.73
CA ALA A 201 -11.70 10.38 -11.26
C ALA A 201 -11.25 9.08 -10.57
N VAL A 202 -10.95 8.05 -11.36
CA VAL A 202 -10.30 6.82 -10.89
C VAL A 202 -8.81 7.12 -10.75
N ARG A 203 -8.30 7.04 -9.51
CA ARG A 203 -6.92 7.42 -9.18
C ARG A 203 -5.95 6.26 -9.25
N GLU A 204 -6.40 5.06 -8.86
CA GLU A 204 -5.58 3.87 -8.83
C GLU A 204 -6.40 2.63 -9.17
N VAL A 205 -5.82 1.69 -9.92
CA VAL A 205 -6.36 0.35 -10.16
C VAL A 205 -5.24 -0.67 -9.95
N ARG A 206 -5.54 -1.80 -9.28
CA ARG A 206 -4.58 -2.89 -9.08
C ARG A 206 -5.28 -4.24 -9.11
N PHE A 207 -4.67 -5.18 -9.81
CA PHE A 207 -5.00 -6.59 -9.66
C PHE A 207 -4.39 -7.16 -8.38
N ASN A 208 -5.09 -8.10 -7.76
CA ASN A 208 -4.48 -8.93 -6.73
C ASN A 208 -3.47 -9.92 -7.36
N PRO A 209 -2.56 -10.52 -6.58
CA PRO A 209 -1.47 -11.36 -7.12
C PRO A 209 -1.91 -12.56 -7.95
N ASP A 210 -3.08 -13.14 -7.71
CA ASP A 210 -3.61 -14.28 -8.47
C ASP A 210 -4.49 -13.86 -9.66
N GLY A 211 -4.82 -12.56 -9.80
CA GLY A 211 -5.64 -12.00 -10.87
C GLY A 211 -7.13 -12.29 -10.75
N SER A 212 -7.59 -12.86 -9.64
CA SER A 212 -9.01 -13.13 -9.40
C SER A 212 -9.82 -11.90 -8.99
N ARG A 213 -9.14 -10.87 -8.48
CA ARG A 213 -9.71 -9.61 -8.00
C ARG A 213 -9.00 -8.42 -8.64
N LEU A 214 -9.76 -7.34 -8.76
CA LEU A 214 -9.21 -6.00 -9.00
C LEU A 214 -9.76 -5.08 -7.90
N VAL A 215 -9.01 -4.06 -7.55
CA VAL A 215 -9.50 -2.94 -6.75
C VAL A 215 -9.28 -1.65 -7.49
N SER A 216 -10.22 -0.72 -7.34
CA SER A 216 -10.09 0.64 -7.84
C SER A 216 -10.38 1.64 -6.74
N GLY A 217 -9.59 2.71 -6.69
CA GLY A 217 -9.78 3.85 -5.78
C GLY A 217 -10.08 5.12 -6.55
N SER A 218 -10.97 5.95 -6.01
CA SER A 218 -11.49 7.12 -6.72
C SER A 218 -11.55 8.38 -5.86
N SER A 219 -11.61 9.51 -6.57
CA SER A 219 -11.93 10.81 -5.98
C SER A 219 -13.40 10.91 -5.51
N ASP A 220 -14.23 9.91 -5.76
CA ASP A 220 -15.58 9.80 -5.19
C ASP A 220 -15.57 9.23 -3.76
N LEU A 221 -14.40 9.10 -3.13
CA LEU A 221 -14.14 8.66 -1.76
C LEU A 221 -14.30 7.14 -1.57
N SER A 222 -14.60 6.40 -2.62
CA SER A 222 -14.85 4.97 -2.56
C SER A 222 -13.72 4.13 -3.15
N LEU A 223 -13.67 2.87 -2.69
CA LEU A 223 -12.99 1.79 -3.38
C LEU A 223 -14.06 0.84 -3.93
N LEU A 224 -13.85 0.34 -5.14
CA LEU A 224 -14.64 -0.76 -5.67
C LEU A 224 -13.77 -2.02 -5.73
N LEU A 225 -14.30 -3.11 -5.18
CA LEU A 225 -13.72 -4.45 -5.32
C LEU A 225 -14.45 -5.17 -6.45
N TRP A 226 -13.69 -5.72 -7.39
CA TRP A 226 -14.18 -6.36 -8.60
C TRP A 226 -13.86 -7.85 -8.62
N ASP A 227 -14.78 -8.65 -9.13
CA ASP A 227 -14.51 -10.02 -9.55
C ASP A 227 -13.90 -10.00 -10.95
N ALA A 228 -12.60 -10.21 -11.02
CA ALA A 228 -11.85 -10.21 -12.26
C ALA A 228 -11.84 -11.57 -12.97
N THR A 229 -12.49 -12.59 -12.42
CA THR A 229 -12.69 -13.89 -13.08
C THR A 229 -13.69 -13.80 -14.23
N PHE A 230 -14.61 -12.83 -14.16
CA PHE A 230 -15.53 -12.53 -15.25
C PHE A 230 -14.87 -11.69 -16.36
N LYS A 231 -15.38 -11.82 -17.59
CA LYS A 231 -15.00 -11.00 -18.75
C LYS A 231 -16.28 -10.54 -19.45
N PRO A 232 -16.70 -9.29 -19.29
CA PRO A 232 -16.09 -8.20 -18.50
C PRO A 232 -16.18 -8.41 -16.98
N MET A 233 -15.30 -7.74 -16.24
CA MET A 233 -15.27 -7.75 -14.77
C MET A 233 -16.58 -7.27 -14.17
N LYS A 234 -16.84 -7.62 -12.91
CA LYS A 234 -18.06 -7.22 -12.20
C LYS A 234 -17.73 -6.66 -10.82
N VAL A 235 -18.41 -5.56 -10.46
CA VAL A 235 -18.33 -5.02 -9.10
C VAL A 235 -18.92 -6.04 -8.12
N MET A 236 -18.14 -6.36 -7.09
CA MET A 236 -18.56 -7.20 -5.97
C MET A 236 -19.07 -6.36 -4.81
N GLN A 237 -18.30 -5.32 -4.47
CA GLN A 237 -18.53 -4.52 -3.27
C GLN A 237 -18.00 -3.11 -3.43
N THR A 238 -18.69 -2.16 -2.81
CA THR A 238 -18.22 -0.79 -2.58
C THR A 238 -17.76 -0.68 -1.15
N LEU A 239 -16.49 -0.26 -0.96
CA LEU A 239 -15.88 -0.04 0.34
C LEU A 239 -15.81 1.48 0.56
N GLN A 240 -16.53 1.98 1.57
CA GLN A 240 -16.56 3.40 1.92
C GLN A 240 -16.12 3.58 3.37
N ARG A 241 -14.97 4.21 3.56
CA ARG A 241 -14.44 4.55 4.88
C ARG A 241 -13.67 5.87 4.84
N HIS A 242 -13.03 6.19 3.71
CA HIS A 242 -12.27 7.41 3.53
C HIS A 242 -13.17 8.66 3.45
N GLU A 243 -12.67 9.76 3.98
CA GLU A 243 -13.34 11.07 3.99
C GLU A 243 -12.81 12.02 2.90
N SER A 244 -11.79 11.59 2.14
CA SER A 244 -11.25 12.29 0.98
C SER A 244 -10.95 11.31 -0.14
N GLU A 245 -10.41 11.80 -1.28
CA GLU A 245 -10.08 10.96 -2.43
C GLU A 245 -9.13 9.82 -2.08
N VAL A 246 -9.41 8.62 -2.58
CA VAL A 246 -8.52 7.47 -2.46
C VAL A 246 -7.46 7.59 -3.55
N ARG A 247 -6.20 7.81 -3.15
CA ARG A 247 -5.10 8.11 -4.08
C ARG A 247 -4.17 6.94 -4.33
N ALA A 248 -4.03 6.08 -3.33
CA ALA A 248 -3.11 4.96 -3.36
C ALA A 248 -3.76 3.70 -2.82
N LEU A 249 -3.50 2.59 -3.46
CA LEU A 249 -3.94 1.27 -3.00
C LEU A 249 -3.02 0.19 -3.56
N ASN A 250 -2.85 -0.88 -2.77
CA ASN A 250 -2.13 -2.06 -3.24
C ASN A 250 -2.48 -3.27 -2.39
N PHE A 251 -2.47 -4.46 -3.01
CA PHE A 251 -2.67 -5.72 -2.31
C PHE A 251 -1.39 -6.22 -1.65
N SER A 252 -1.52 -6.94 -0.54
CA SER A 252 -0.44 -7.74 0.02
C SER A 252 0.00 -8.84 -0.96
N SER A 253 1.22 -9.32 -0.82
CA SER A 253 1.81 -10.30 -1.74
C SER A 253 1.07 -11.64 -1.78
N ASP A 254 0.35 -11.99 -0.72
CA ASP A 254 -0.53 -13.18 -0.64
C ASP A 254 -1.97 -12.88 -1.09
N GLY A 255 -2.31 -11.61 -1.36
CA GLY A 255 -3.65 -11.17 -1.75
C GLY A 255 -4.67 -11.14 -0.61
N ARG A 256 -4.28 -11.43 0.63
CA ARG A 256 -5.17 -11.44 1.79
C ARG A 256 -5.61 -10.05 2.20
N TYR A 257 -4.67 -9.11 2.19
CA TYR A 257 -4.93 -7.74 2.61
C TYR A 257 -4.88 -6.76 1.44
N LEU A 258 -5.64 -5.69 1.59
CA LEU A 258 -5.58 -4.51 0.75
C LEU A 258 -5.27 -3.32 1.64
N ALA A 259 -4.22 -2.56 1.33
CA ALA A 259 -3.97 -1.26 1.95
C ALA A 259 -4.50 -0.15 1.05
N SER A 260 -5.22 0.82 1.62
CA SER A 260 -5.69 2.01 0.92
C SER A 260 -5.26 3.27 1.66
N GLY A 261 -4.86 4.29 0.91
CA GLY A 261 -4.42 5.58 1.41
C GLY A 261 -5.14 6.73 0.71
N SER A 262 -5.39 7.80 1.45
CA SER A 262 -6.25 8.89 0.99
C SER A 262 -5.69 10.27 1.29
N GLY A 263 -6.27 11.27 0.64
CA GLY A 263 -6.11 12.68 0.94
C GLY A 263 -6.60 13.09 2.34
N ASP A 264 -7.36 12.24 3.04
CA ASP A 264 -7.72 12.41 4.45
C ASP A 264 -6.58 12.07 5.42
N ARG A 265 -5.41 11.65 4.90
CA ARG A 265 -4.22 11.26 5.66
C ARG A 265 -4.38 9.96 6.44
N THR A 266 -5.38 9.16 6.12
CA THR A 266 -5.60 7.86 6.74
C THR A 266 -5.17 6.72 5.83
N ILE A 267 -4.78 5.63 6.46
CA ILE A 267 -4.51 4.34 5.84
C ILE A 267 -5.51 3.35 6.43
N TYR A 268 -6.22 2.63 5.60
CA TYR A 268 -7.01 1.48 6.03
C TYR A 268 -6.42 0.19 5.48
N LEU A 269 -6.36 -0.81 6.35
CA LEU A 269 -6.04 -2.18 5.99
C LEU A 269 -7.32 -3.00 5.99
N TRP A 270 -7.66 -3.55 4.83
CA TRP A 270 -8.86 -4.34 4.61
C TRP A 270 -8.51 -5.82 4.48
N ASP A 271 -9.27 -6.70 5.09
CA ASP A 271 -9.26 -8.12 4.74
C ASP A 271 -10.14 -8.30 3.49
N VAL A 272 -9.55 -8.87 2.42
CA VAL A 272 -10.18 -8.99 1.11
C VAL A 272 -11.32 -10.02 1.11
N ALA A 273 -11.22 -11.05 1.96
CA ALA A 273 -12.22 -12.11 2.03
C ALA A 273 -13.47 -11.65 2.80
N THR A 274 -13.28 -10.99 3.95
CA THR A 274 -14.37 -10.49 4.79
C THR A 274 -14.85 -9.10 4.39
N GLN A 275 -14.03 -8.35 3.62
CA GLN A 275 -14.30 -6.99 3.15
C GLN A 275 -14.47 -5.98 4.31
N THR A 276 -13.80 -6.26 5.43
CA THR A 276 -13.84 -5.45 6.65
C THR A 276 -12.49 -4.78 6.91
N VAL A 277 -12.51 -3.63 7.59
CA VAL A 277 -11.29 -2.96 8.06
C VAL A 277 -10.71 -3.75 9.22
N GLN A 278 -9.44 -4.14 9.10
CA GLN A 278 -8.69 -4.85 10.13
C GLN A 278 -7.69 -3.97 10.86
N GLY A 279 -7.24 -2.89 10.23
CA GLY A 279 -6.29 -1.94 10.81
C GLY A 279 -6.47 -0.54 10.24
N GLU A 280 -6.09 0.46 11.03
CA GLU A 280 -6.16 1.87 10.69
C GLU A 280 -4.90 2.58 11.18
N ALA A 281 -4.39 3.51 10.38
CA ALA A 281 -3.28 4.38 10.76
C ALA A 281 -3.46 5.77 10.13
N SER A 282 -2.72 6.75 10.66
CA SER A 282 -2.73 8.12 10.15
C SER A 282 -1.30 8.63 9.93
N THR A 283 -1.14 9.53 8.99
CA THR A 283 0.11 10.21 8.69
C THR A 283 -0.04 11.74 8.80
N MET A 284 1.06 12.46 8.69
CA MET A 284 1.04 13.93 8.71
C MET A 284 0.59 14.53 7.39
N GLY A 285 0.82 13.84 6.28
CA GLY A 285 0.48 14.27 4.94
C GLY A 285 -0.53 13.35 4.25
N GLU A 286 -1.03 13.77 3.10
CA GLU A 286 -1.88 12.96 2.23
C GLU A 286 -1.10 11.76 1.69
N ILE A 287 -1.73 10.59 1.58
CA ILE A 287 -1.05 9.37 1.13
C ILE A 287 -1.08 9.32 -0.40
N ASP A 288 0.10 9.44 -1.01
CA ASP A 288 0.24 9.48 -2.47
C ASP A 288 0.67 8.13 -3.08
N CYS A 289 1.27 7.23 -2.29
CA CYS A 289 1.73 5.93 -2.78
C CYS A 289 1.76 4.88 -1.67
N ILE A 290 1.44 3.63 -2.03
CA ILE A 290 1.52 2.44 -1.16
C ILE A 290 2.15 1.30 -1.95
N GLU A 291 3.19 0.68 -1.38
CA GLU A 291 3.84 -0.49 -1.97
C GLU A 291 4.12 -1.57 -0.91
N TRP A 292 3.66 -2.80 -1.16
CA TRP A 292 3.87 -3.92 -0.26
C TRP A 292 5.25 -4.55 -0.45
N TYR A 293 5.82 -5.03 0.65
CA TYR A 293 6.98 -5.93 0.60
C TYR A 293 6.55 -7.30 0.08
N PRO A 294 7.24 -7.87 -0.92
CA PRO A 294 6.86 -9.18 -1.45
C PRO A 294 7.10 -10.35 -0.50
N SER A 295 7.92 -10.17 0.52
CA SER A 295 8.43 -11.26 1.37
C SER A 295 8.05 -11.16 2.85
N ARG A 296 7.27 -10.16 3.24
CA ARG A 296 6.81 -9.97 4.62
C ARG A 296 5.51 -9.17 4.69
N ASP A 297 4.82 -9.30 5.80
CA ASP A 297 3.58 -8.56 6.08
C ASP A 297 3.91 -7.12 6.51
N ALA A 298 4.37 -6.33 5.53
CA ALA A 298 4.70 -4.93 5.69
C ALA A 298 4.51 -4.17 4.38
N PHE A 299 4.29 -2.86 4.46
CA PHE A 299 4.21 -1.99 3.30
C PHE A 299 4.86 -0.63 3.56
N LEU A 300 5.25 0.05 2.48
CA LEU A 300 5.72 1.42 2.49
C LEU A 300 4.62 2.37 2.08
N THR A 301 4.61 3.55 2.69
CA THR A 301 3.86 4.71 2.20
C THR A 301 4.78 5.89 1.95
N ALA A 302 4.44 6.68 0.93
CA ALA A 302 4.92 8.04 0.80
C ALA A 302 3.75 9.00 0.99
N ASP A 303 3.96 10.03 1.78
CA ASP A 303 2.97 11.07 2.01
C ASP A 303 3.35 12.42 1.37
N GLY A 304 2.40 13.34 1.31
CA GLY A 304 2.57 14.68 0.74
C GLY A 304 3.63 15.55 1.43
N THR A 305 4.15 15.14 2.59
CA THR A 305 5.29 15.80 3.27
C THR A 305 6.65 15.28 2.79
N GLY A 306 6.68 14.21 2.00
CA GLY A 306 7.87 13.51 1.55
C GLY A 306 8.41 12.49 2.54
N ALA A 307 7.68 12.20 3.60
CA ALA A 307 8.05 11.12 4.51
C ALA A 307 7.83 9.75 3.86
N ILE A 308 8.76 8.84 4.08
CA ILE A 308 8.62 7.43 3.74
C ILE A 308 8.50 6.65 5.04
N ILE A 309 7.37 5.97 5.19
CA ILE A 309 7.04 5.24 6.41
C ILE A 309 6.84 3.77 6.05
N ARG A 310 7.50 2.90 6.81
CA ARG A 310 7.26 1.46 6.78
C ARG A 310 6.25 1.09 7.84
N TRP A 311 5.27 0.31 7.46
CA TRP A 311 4.22 -0.21 8.32
C TRP A 311 4.35 -1.71 8.42
N GLU A 312 4.65 -2.22 9.62
CA GLU A 312 4.58 -3.65 9.92
C GLU A 312 3.14 -4.02 10.27
N VAL A 313 2.66 -5.12 9.72
CA VAL A 313 1.30 -5.64 9.94
C VAL A 313 1.38 -6.70 11.02
N GLU A 314 0.98 -6.35 12.24
CA GLU A 314 1.08 -7.22 13.41
C GLU A 314 -0.32 -7.69 13.86
N ASP A 315 -0.50 -9.00 14.03
CA ASP A 315 -1.76 -9.57 14.54
C ASP A 315 -1.93 -9.20 16.02
N MET A 316 -2.87 -8.32 16.30
CA MET A 316 -3.19 -7.87 17.65
C MET A 316 -3.60 -9.01 18.58
N ASN A 317 -4.26 -10.03 18.07
CA ASN A 317 -4.66 -11.17 18.91
C ASN A 317 -3.46 -12.02 19.30
N ALA A 318 -2.52 -12.24 18.36
CA ALA A 318 -1.26 -12.91 18.65
C ALA A 318 -0.41 -12.13 19.66
N MET A 319 -0.39 -10.80 19.58
CA MET A 319 0.30 -9.93 20.53
C MET A 319 -0.34 -9.94 21.92
N LEU A 320 -1.67 -10.05 22.00
CA LEU A 320 -2.42 -10.06 23.26
C LEU A 320 -2.40 -11.43 23.96
N GLU A 321 -2.26 -12.51 23.22
CA GLU A 321 -2.38 -13.89 23.73
C GLU A 321 -1.47 -14.18 24.93
N PRO A 322 -0.17 -13.79 24.97
CA PRO A 322 0.68 -14.00 26.12
C PRO A 322 0.16 -13.31 27.41
N PHE A 323 -0.36 -12.08 27.27
CA PHE A 323 -0.94 -11.34 28.41
C PHE A 323 -2.26 -11.96 28.88
N GLN A 324 -3.12 -12.39 27.96
CA GLN A 324 -4.39 -13.04 28.28
C GLN A 324 -4.17 -14.40 28.96
N SER A 325 -3.17 -15.15 28.49
CA SER A 325 -2.77 -16.42 29.09
C SER A 325 -2.26 -16.23 30.51
N LEU A 326 -1.38 -15.25 30.72
CA LEU A 326 -0.87 -14.89 32.05
C LEU A 326 -2.02 -14.46 33.00
N LEU A 327 -2.96 -13.65 32.50
CA LEU A 327 -4.11 -13.19 33.30
C LEU A 327 -4.96 -14.37 33.77
N LYS A 328 -5.26 -15.31 32.88
CA LYS A 328 -5.98 -16.55 33.24
C LYS A 328 -5.22 -17.39 34.27
N GLU A 329 -3.89 -17.49 34.15
CA GLU A 329 -3.04 -18.22 35.11
C GLU A 329 -3.08 -17.53 36.47
N ILE A 330 -3.01 -16.21 36.56
CA ILE A 330 -3.13 -15.44 37.80
C ILE A 330 -4.49 -15.67 38.47
N GLU A 331 -5.58 -15.55 37.72
CA GLU A 331 -6.94 -15.71 38.23
C GLU A 331 -7.22 -17.14 38.73
N SER A 332 -6.64 -18.14 38.05
CA SER A 332 -6.83 -19.54 38.39
C SER A 332 -5.99 -20.02 39.59
N ALA A 333 -4.83 -19.41 39.79
CA ALA A 333 -3.87 -19.86 40.80
C ALA A 333 -4.35 -19.61 42.24
N ASN A 334 -5.08 -18.52 42.48
CA ASN A 334 -5.60 -18.08 43.78
C ASN A 334 -4.57 -18.22 44.95
N ASP A 335 -3.27 -18.05 44.65
CA ASP A 335 -2.14 -18.24 45.57
C ASP A 335 -1.29 -16.96 45.62
N PRO A 336 -1.39 -16.21 46.75
CA PRO A 336 -0.61 -14.98 46.93
C PRO A 336 0.91 -15.17 46.90
N ASN A 337 1.41 -16.38 47.18
CA ASN A 337 2.86 -16.65 47.24
C ASN A 337 3.50 -16.73 45.85
N ARG A 338 2.71 -16.90 44.78
CA ARG A 338 3.20 -16.96 43.41
C ARG A 338 3.27 -15.57 42.73
N ARG A 339 2.98 -14.52 43.46
CA ARG A 339 2.95 -13.14 42.92
C ARG A 339 4.25 -12.74 42.24
N ASP A 340 5.40 -13.00 42.86
CA ASP A 340 6.69 -12.62 42.29
C ASP A 340 7.02 -13.40 41.01
N GLU A 341 6.62 -14.67 40.93
CA GLU A 341 6.71 -15.47 39.70
C GLU A 341 5.89 -14.84 38.57
N PHE A 342 4.66 -14.42 38.85
CA PHE A 342 3.81 -13.79 37.86
C PHE A 342 4.31 -12.41 37.44
N ILE A 343 4.91 -11.62 38.32
CA ILE A 343 5.54 -10.36 38.02
C ILE A 343 6.70 -10.56 37.02
N GLN A 344 7.56 -11.58 37.28
CA GLN A 344 8.66 -11.90 36.35
C GLN A 344 8.14 -12.35 34.97
N LYS A 345 7.08 -13.15 34.89
CA LYS A 345 6.45 -13.51 33.62
C LYS A 345 5.89 -12.29 32.90
N TYR A 346 5.21 -11.40 33.61
CA TYR A 346 4.67 -10.16 33.05
C TYR A 346 5.79 -9.26 32.46
N GLU A 347 6.87 -9.06 33.20
CA GLU A 347 8.02 -8.27 32.76
C GLU A 347 8.69 -8.90 31.54
N ALA A 348 8.83 -10.24 31.51
CA ALA A 348 9.37 -10.96 30.35
C ALA A 348 8.50 -10.83 29.10
N ILE A 349 7.16 -10.77 29.24
CA ILE A 349 6.26 -10.49 28.12
C ILE A 349 6.43 -9.03 27.67
N CYS A 350 6.43 -8.08 28.62
CA CYS A 350 6.58 -6.66 28.29
C CYS A 350 7.88 -6.33 27.55
N THR A 351 8.99 -7.05 27.83
CA THR A 351 10.27 -6.84 27.13
C THR A 351 10.24 -7.21 25.65
N GLN A 352 9.21 -7.93 25.18
CA GLN A 352 9.05 -8.31 23.77
C GLN A 352 8.44 -7.18 22.94
N TYR A 353 7.86 -6.14 23.57
CA TYR A 353 7.16 -5.05 22.91
C TYR A 353 7.73 -3.70 23.33
N ASP A 354 7.75 -2.74 22.41
CA ASP A 354 8.10 -1.36 22.72
C ASP A 354 6.95 -0.64 23.47
N GLU A 355 7.29 0.50 24.08
CA GLU A 355 6.36 1.27 24.88
C GLU A 355 5.16 1.80 24.06
N GLU A 356 5.39 2.16 22.80
CA GLU A 356 4.34 2.65 21.90
C GLU A 356 3.32 1.54 21.59
N THR A 357 3.79 0.33 21.29
CA THR A 357 2.94 -0.84 21.08
C THR A 357 2.10 -1.15 22.32
N LEU A 358 2.72 -1.12 23.53
CA LEU A 358 2.01 -1.38 24.79
C LEU A 358 0.97 -0.31 25.14
N GLN A 359 1.05 0.88 24.55
CA GLN A 359 0.10 1.99 24.73
C GLN A 359 -1.07 1.98 23.75
N THR A 360 -1.11 1.07 22.76
CA THR A 360 -2.29 0.94 21.93
C THR A 360 -3.53 0.62 22.79
N LYS A 361 -4.68 1.16 22.40
CA LYS A 361 -5.91 1.11 23.23
C LYS A 361 -6.24 -0.32 23.71
N ARG A 362 -6.11 -1.30 22.83
CA ARG A 362 -6.43 -2.70 23.11
C ARG A 362 -5.36 -3.39 23.97
N MET A 363 -4.07 -3.17 23.63
CA MET A 363 -2.93 -3.64 24.43
C MET A 363 -2.94 -3.00 25.81
N PHE A 364 -3.14 -1.68 25.88
CA PHE A 364 -3.20 -0.95 27.15
C PHE A 364 -4.22 -1.54 28.11
N TYR A 365 -5.40 -1.91 27.65
CA TYR A 365 -6.44 -2.50 28.49
C TYR A 365 -6.02 -3.84 29.10
N VAL A 366 -5.48 -4.76 28.28
CA VAL A 366 -5.04 -6.08 28.78
C VAL A 366 -3.81 -5.97 29.67
N VAL A 367 -2.85 -5.12 29.31
CA VAL A 367 -1.68 -4.78 30.14
C VAL A 367 -2.12 -4.18 31.48
N TRP A 368 -3.12 -3.27 31.46
CA TRP A 368 -3.71 -2.69 32.68
C TRP A 368 -4.38 -3.77 33.55
N GLN A 369 -5.13 -4.70 32.96
CA GLN A 369 -5.71 -5.80 33.70
C GLN A 369 -4.64 -6.67 34.38
N CYS A 370 -3.57 -7.03 33.68
CA CYS A 370 -2.44 -7.76 34.26
C CYS A 370 -1.79 -6.98 35.42
N LYS A 371 -1.51 -5.68 35.22
CA LYS A 371 -0.97 -4.81 36.29
C LYS A 371 -1.89 -4.74 37.51
N ARG A 372 -3.19 -4.66 37.29
CA ARG A 372 -4.19 -4.65 38.37
C ARG A 372 -4.21 -5.98 39.12
N ALA A 373 -4.26 -7.10 38.41
CA ALA A 373 -4.25 -8.44 39.00
C ALA A 373 -2.98 -8.69 39.82
N LEU A 374 -1.84 -8.18 39.36
CA LEU A 374 -0.55 -8.29 40.05
C LEU A 374 -0.36 -7.24 41.17
N GLY A 375 -1.30 -6.31 41.35
CA GLY A 375 -1.17 -5.24 42.35
C GLY A 375 -0.03 -4.27 42.07
N LEU A 376 0.38 -4.12 40.81
CA LEU A 376 1.43 -3.19 40.36
C LEU A 376 0.93 -1.76 40.16
N LEU A 377 -0.38 -1.55 40.12
CA LEU A 377 -0.97 -0.20 40.05
C LEU A 377 -0.89 0.42 41.44
N LYS A 378 -0.12 1.50 41.59
CA LYS A 378 -0.14 2.33 42.78
C LYS A 378 -1.56 2.87 42.93
N GLY A 379 -2.18 2.54 44.07
CA GLY A 379 -3.59 2.79 44.35
C GLY A 379 -4.10 4.14 43.85
N SER A 380 -4.98 4.11 42.89
CA SER A 380 -6.04 5.08 42.77
C SER A 380 -7.17 4.60 43.68
N THR A 381 -7.03 4.91 44.96
CA THR A 381 -8.18 4.92 45.88
C THR A 381 -9.20 5.92 45.34
N SER A 382 -10.38 5.39 45.03
CA SER A 382 -11.69 6.06 45.11
C SER A 382 -11.78 7.54 44.67
N GLN A 383 -12.30 7.80 43.49
CA GLN A 383 -13.50 8.64 43.37
C GLN A 383 -14.28 8.26 42.13
#